data_410116ec4fcde201fda96f75d82be3d5
#
_entry.id   410116ec4fcde201fda96f75d82be3d5
#
_cell.length_a   1.000
_cell.length_b   1.000
_cell.length_c   1.000
_cell.angle_alpha   90.00
_cell.angle_beta   90.00
_cell.angle_gamma   90.00
#
_symmetry.space_group_name_H-M   'P 1'
#
loop_
_entity.id
_entity.type
_entity.pdbx_description
1 polymer ?
#
loop_
_entity_poly.entity_id
_entity_poly.type
_entity_poly.pdbx_seq_one_letter_code
_entity_poly.pdbx_strand_id
1 'polypeptide(L)'
;MDWESPSNATCCAECPVRVTADIIEHKWTTLIVRELVSGKKRFSELERSLVSISPKVLSERLKELEAKRIVCRTVFPTVPPTTEYELTAIGKELETVIRAMQYFGTLLLKSAESLEQASK
;
A
#
# COMPACT_ATOMS: atom_id res chain seq x y z
N MET A 1 2.16 23.37 -4.97
CA MET A 1 1.41 22.58 -5.35
C MET A 1 0.09 22.90 -4.98
N ASP A 2 -0.69 22.89 -5.80
CA ASP A 2 -1.85 23.29 -5.50
C ASP A 2 -2.74 22.30 -5.29
N TRP A 3 -3.21 22.05 -4.28
CA TRP A 3 -4.07 21.09 -4.17
C TRP A 3 -5.33 21.81 -4.16
N GLU A 4 -5.68 22.41 -5.10
CA GLU A 4 -6.82 22.97 -5.13
C GLU A 4 -7.81 22.08 -5.43
N SER A 5 -8.65 21.83 -4.70
CA SER A 5 -9.62 20.96 -4.91
C SER A 5 -10.39 21.51 -5.98
N PRO A 6 -10.73 20.75 -6.82
CA PRO A 6 -11.46 21.10 -7.89
C PRO A 6 -12.75 21.39 -7.39
N SER A 7 -12.96 22.42 -7.21
CA SER A 7 -14.02 22.72 -6.56
C SER A 7 -15.17 22.13 -7.00
N ASN A 8 -15.38 21.97 -8.03
CA ASN A 8 -16.50 21.46 -8.41
C ASN A 8 -16.73 20.28 -7.94
N ALA A 9 -16.36 20.07 -7.42
CA ALA A 9 -16.61 19.06 -6.86
C ALA A 9 -17.30 18.08 -7.38
N THR A 10 -17.60 18.22 -8.14
CA THR A 10 -18.16 17.19 -8.65
C THR A 10 -17.49 16.15 -8.23
N CYS A 11 -16.74 16.27 -7.70
CA CYS A 11 -16.20 15.33 -7.07
C CYS A 11 -16.32 14.20 -7.49
N CYS A 12 -16.07 14.07 -8.04
CA CYS A 12 -16.21 13.08 -8.63
C CYS A 12 -15.39 12.00 -8.57
N ALA A 13 -15.63 11.11 -9.25
CA ALA A 13 -14.90 9.95 -9.37
C ALA A 13 -13.52 10.24 -9.80
N GLU A 14 -13.25 11.35 -10.35
CA GLU A 14 -11.94 11.62 -10.84
C GLU A 14 -11.10 12.47 -9.93
N CYS A 15 -11.51 12.73 -8.73
CA CYS A 15 -10.70 13.45 -7.78
C CYS A 15 -9.44 12.64 -7.49
N PRO A 16 -8.26 13.20 -7.69
CA PRO A 16 -7.02 12.42 -7.46
C PRO A 16 -6.89 11.88 -6.05
N VAL A 17 -7.33 12.62 -5.06
CA VAL A 17 -7.26 12.13 -3.69
C VAL A 17 -8.17 10.93 -3.53
N ARG A 18 -9.34 10.96 -4.12
CA ARG A 18 -10.27 9.86 -4.00
C ARG A 18 -9.75 8.64 -4.74
N VAL A 19 -9.17 8.83 -5.90
CA VAL A 19 -8.60 7.72 -6.65
C VAL A 19 -7.52 7.02 -5.84
N THR A 20 -6.65 7.78 -5.20
CA THR A 20 -5.60 7.21 -4.37
C THR A 20 -6.18 6.53 -3.13
N ALA A 21 -7.16 7.16 -2.51
CA ALA A 21 -7.78 6.60 -1.31
C ALA A 21 -8.41 5.25 -1.61
N ASP A 22 -9.00 5.11 -2.80
CA ASP A 22 -9.59 3.83 -3.17
C ASP A 22 -8.56 2.71 -3.25
N ILE A 23 -7.32 3.04 -3.54
CA ILE A 23 -6.27 2.03 -3.58
C ILE A 23 -5.80 1.69 -2.18
N ILE A 24 -5.63 2.69 -1.32
CA ILE A 24 -5.03 2.43 -0.03
C ILE A 24 -6.04 2.28 1.10
N GLU A 25 -7.32 2.12 0.76
CA GLU A 25 -8.32 2.06 1.82
C GLU A 25 -8.20 0.80 2.66
N HIS A 26 -7.62 -0.28 2.16
CA HIS A 26 -7.45 -1.48 2.94
C HIS A 26 -6.07 -1.50 3.55
N LYS A 27 -6.03 -1.77 4.84
CA LYS A 27 -4.77 -1.84 5.57
C LYS A 27 -3.77 -2.77 4.91
N TRP A 28 -4.22 -3.94 4.49
CA TRP A 28 -3.29 -4.93 3.93
C TRP A 28 -2.73 -4.46 2.58
N THR A 29 -3.52 -3.74 1.78
CA THR A 29 -3.04 -3.23 0.51
C THR A 29 -1.87 -2.29 0.72
N THR A 30 -2.00 -1.37 1.67
CA THR A 30 -0.94 -0.42 1.97
C THR A 30 0.31 -1.14 2.47
N LEU A 31 0.13 -2.13 3.32
CA LEU A 31 1.28 -2.86 3.87
C LEU A 31 1.98 -3.71 2.81
N ILE A 32 1.22 -4.26 1.85
CA ILE A 32 1.82 -5.00 0.75
C ILE A 32 2.68 -4.06 -0.10
N VAL A 33 2.16 -2.89 -0.43
CA VAL A 33 2.92 -1.92 -1.22
C VAL A 33 4.21 -1.53 -0.48
N ARG A 34 4.10 -1.33 0.83
CA ARG A 34 5.28 -1.00 1.63
C ARG A 34 6.36 -2.08 1.50
N GLU A 35 5.95 -3.35 1.52
CA GLU A 35 6.92 -4.43 1.39
C GLU A 35 7.55 -4.45 -0.02
N LEU A 36 6.80 -4.10 -1.02
CA LEU A 36 7.30 -4.17 -2.40
C LEU A 36 8.13 -2.95 -2.79
N VAL A 37 8.13 -1.90 -1.99
CA VAL A 37 8.94 -0.72 -2.27
C VAL A 37 10.41 -1.10 -2.31
N SER A 38 10.84 -2.04 -1.49
CA SER A 38 12.25 -2.40 -1.46
C SER A 38 12.64 -3.37 -2.57
N GLY A 39 11.71 -3.84 -3.35
CA GLY A 39 12.02 -4.72 -4.47
C GLY A 39 11.01 -5.83 -4.59
N LYS A 40 11.18 -6.67 -5.60
CA LYS A 40 10.21 -7.73 -5.82
C LYS A 40 10.27 -8.78 -4.73
N LYS A 41 9.16 -9.40 -4.48
CA LYS A 41 9.01 -10.41 -3.45
C LYS A 41 8.19 -11.56 -3.95
N ARG A 42 8.46 -12.74 -3.43
CA ARG A 42 7.63 -13.91 -3.72
C ARG A 42 6.44 -13.90 -2.80
N PHE A 43 5.41 -14.63 -3.22
CA PHE A 43 4.19 -14.74 -2.39
C PHE A 43 4.55 -15.20 -0.97
N SER A 44 5.40 -16.21 -0.85
CA SER A 44 5.75 -16.75 0.46
C SER A 44 6.50 -15.73 1.30
N GLU A 45 7.29 -14.86 0.66
CA GLU A 45 8.01 -13.83 1.41
C GLU A 45 7.05 -12.78 1.94
N LEU A 46 6.06 -12.41 1.14
CA LEU A 46 5.04 -11.46 1.59
C LEU A 46 4.23 -12.05 2.74
N GLU A 47 3.92 -13.34 2.63
CA GLU A 47 3.16 -14.01 3.65
C GLU A 47 3.92 -14.01 4.98
N ARG A 48 5.22 -14.21 4.92
CA ARG A 48 6.03 -14.19 6.14
C ARG A 48 6.19 -12.79 6.70
N SER A 49 6.34 -11.80 5.84
CA SER A 49 6.55 -10.44 6.32
C SER A 49 5.29 -9.82 6.88
N LEU A 50 4.14 -10.22 6.37
CA LEU A 50 2.89 -9.62 6.81
C LEU A 50 2.24 -10.57 7.80
N VAL A 51 2.72 -10.50 9.02
CA VAL A 51 2.26 -11.40 10.06
C VAL A 51 0.74 -11.27 10.23
N SER A 52 0.07 -12.38 10.33
CA SER A 52 -1.37 -12.44 10.54
C SER A 52 -2.22 -12.29 9.29
N ILE A 53 -1.64 -12.11 8.13
CA ILE A 53 -2.48 -12.08 6.94
C ILE A 53 -2.74 -13.51 6.50
N SER A 54 -3.97 -13.81 6.10
CA SER A 54 -4.25 -15.15 5.60
C SER A 54 -3.86 -15.23 4.14
N PRO A 55 -3.52 -16.41 3.63
CA PRO A 55 -3.18 -16.56 2.23
C PRO A 55 -4.32 -16.10 1.31
N LYS A 56 -5.55 -16.31 1.74
CA LYS A 56 -6.69 -15.91 0.93
C LYS A 56 -6.74 -14.40 0.80
N VAL A 57 -6.58 -13.68 1.89
CA VAL A 57 -6.64 -12.22 1.88
C VAL A 57 -5.45 -11.67 1.09
N LEU A 58 -4.26 -12.23 1.29
CA LEU A 58 -3.09 -11.79 0.54
C LEU A 58 -3.32 -11.96 -0.95
N SER A 59 -3.84 -13.11 -1.35
CA SER A 59 -4.11 -13.38 -2.75
C SER A 59 -5.13 -12.40 -3.32
N GLU A 60 -6.17 -12.10 -2.57
CA GLU A 60 -7.20 -11.18 -3.02
C GLU A 60 -6.67 -9.76 -3.16
N ARG A 61 -5.88 -9.31 -2.21
CA ARG A 61 -5.31 -7.95 -2.26
C ARG A 61 -4.33 -7.82 -3.42
N LEU A 62 -3.53 -8.85 -3.65
CA LEU A 62 -2.59 -8.84 -4.76
C LEU A 62 -3.32 -8.82 -6.11
N LYS A 63 -4.41 -9.55 -6.22
CA LYS A 63 -5.19 -9.53 -7.45
C LYS A 63 -5.78 -8.14 -7.71
N GLU A 64 -6.22 -7.48 -6.67
CA GLU A 64 -6.75 -6.13 -6.81
C GLU A 64 -5.68 -5.17 -7.27
N LEU A 65 -4.49 -5.27 -6.69
CA LEU A 65 -3.39 -4.40 -7.08
C LEU A 65 -2.94 -4.68 -8.51
N GLU A 66 -2.97 -5.93 -8.91
CA GLU A 66 -2.62 -6.30 -10.26
C GLU A 66 -3.65 -5.74 -11.24
N ALA A 67 -4.93 -5.82 -10.90
CA ALA A 67 -5.99 -5.29 -11.74
C ALA A 67 -5.88 -3.77 -11.92
N LYS A 68 -5.39 -3.09 -10.90
CA LYS A 68 -5.19 -1.65 -10.94
C LYS A 68 -3.84 -1.27 -11.53
N ARG A 69 -3.08 -2.27 -11.96
CA ARG A 69 -1.77 -2.07 -12.59
C ARG A 69 -0.76 -1.44 -11.66
N ILE A 70 -0.91 -1.63 -10.38
CA ILE A 70 0.06 -1.18 -9.38
C ILE A 70 1.16 -2.21 -9.22
N VAL A 71 0.80 -3.48 -9.42
CA VAL A 71 1.70 -4.59 -9.21
C VAL A 71 1.67 -5.48 -10.44
N CYS A 72 2.80 -6.06 -10.81
CA CYS A 72 2.82 -7.08 -11.84
C CYS A 72 3.28 -8.40 -11.25
N ARG A 73 2.75 -9.48 -11.80
CA ARG A 73 2.99 -10.81 -11.29
C ARG A 73 3.75 -11.61 -12.33
N THR A 74 4.73 -12.36 -11.90
CA THR A 74 5.47 -13.26 -12.78
C THR A 74 5.40 -14.66 -12.17
N VAL A 75 4.98 -15.62 -12.98
CA VAL A 75 4.90 -17.00 -12.52
C VAL A 75 6.08 -17.75 -13.11
N PHE A 76 6.82 -18.45 -12.25
CA PHE A 76 7.94 -19.23 -12.70
C PHE A 76 7.53 -20.71 -12.75
N PRO A 77 7.81 -21.41 -13.83
CA PRO A 77 7.34 -22.78 -13.97
C PRO A 77 8.26 -23.76 -13.24
N THR A 78 8.49 -23.52 -11.99
CA THR A 78 9.25 -24.44 -11.17
C THR A 78 8.29 -25.46 -10.58
N VAL A 79 8.82 -26.42 -9.82
CA VAL A 79 8.00 -27.45 -9.20
C VAL A 79 8.31 -27.43 -7.71
N PRO A 80 7.42 -26.86 -6.91
CA PRO A 80 6.12 -26.26 -7.30
C PRO A 80 6.31 -24.90 -7.91
N PRO A 81 5.31 -24.38 -8.59
CA PRO A 81 5.44 -23.08 -9.24
C PRO A 81 5.61 -21.97 -8.19
N THR A 82 6.41 -20.98 -8.54
CA THR A 82 6.58 -19.83 -7.64
C THR A 82 6.08 -18.59 -8.34
N THR A 83 5.61 -17.64 -7.56
CA THR A 83 5.07 -16.40 -8.10
C THR A 83 5.78 -15.23 -7.45
N GLU A 84 6.22 -14.29 -8.27
CA GLU A 84 6.85 -13.08 -7.78
C GLU A 84 6.01 -11.89 -8.10
N TYR A 85 6.02 -10.90 -7.24
CA TYR A 85 5.28 -9.66 -7.40
C TYR A 85 6.24 -8.48 -7.35
N GLU A 86 5.98 -7.48 -8.17
CA GLU A 86 6.84 -6.32 -8.23
C GLU A 86 5.99 -5.11 -8.53
N LEU A 87 6.34 -3.94 -8.01
CA LEU A 87 5.61 -2.73 -8.33
C LEU A 87 5.88 -2.33 -9.77
N THR A 88 4.85 -1.90 -10.46
CA THR A 88 4.99 -1.36 -11.80
C THR A 88 5.58 0.04 -11.70
N ALA A 89 5.88 0.66 -12.84
CA ALA A 89 6.41 2.03 -12.82
C ALA A 89 5.46 2.97 -12.09
N ILE A 90 4.17 2.88 -12.37
CA ILE A 90 3.20 3.74 -11.69
C ILE A 90 3.08 3.32 -10.22
N GLY A 91 3.18 2.03 -9.95
CA GLY A 91 3.11 1.55 -8.57
C GLY A 91 4.25 2.07 -7.72
N LYS A 92 5.42 2.27 -8.33
CA LYS A 92 6.55 2.79 -7.57
C LYS A 92 6.31 4.22 -7.10
N GLU A 93 5.43 4.94 -7.76
CA GLU A 93 5.10 6.29 -7.31
C GLU A 93 4.37 6.29 -5.98
N LEU A 94 3.80 5.16 -5.59
CA LEU A 94 3.17 5.07 -4.29
C LEU A 94 4.19 5.12 -3.16
N GLU A 95 5.46 4.96 -3.46
CA GLU A 95 6.47 5.09 -2.40
C GLU A 95 6.37 6.44 -1.70
N THR A 96 6.11 7.50 -2.45
CA THR A 96 5.96 8.83 -1.86
C THR A 96 4.80 8.86 -0.87
N VAL A 97 3.70 8.20 -1.23
CA VAL A 97 2.53 8.14 -0.35
C VAL A 97 2.85 7.35 0.91
N ILE A 98 3.51 6.21 0.75
CA ILE A 98 3.86 5.37 1.90
C ILE A 98 4.80 6.11 2.85
N ARG A 99 5.77 6.84 2.31
CA ARG A 99 6.68 7.59 3.15
C ARG A 99 5.97 8.70 3.90
N ALA A 100 5.01 9.36 3.24
CA ALA A 100 4.21 10.38 3.89
C ALA A 100 3.35 9.79 5.01
N MET A 101 2.80 8.59 4.78
CA MET A 101 2.03 7.91 5.80
C MET A 101 2.92 7.55 7.00
N GLN A 102 4.13 7.11 6.74
CA GLN A 102 5.06 6.77 7.81
C GLN A 102 5.41 8.01 8.62
N TYR A 103 5.66 9.11 7.94
CA TYR A 103 5.99 10.36 8.61
C TYR A 103 4.84 10.82 9.50
N PHE A 104 3.63 10.83 8.96
CA PHE A 104 2.47 11.26 9.71
C PHE A 104 2.21 10.33 10.89
N GLY A 105 2.31 9.02 10.65
CA GLY A 105 2.12 8.04 11.72
C GLY A 105 3.12 8.21 12.85
N THR A 106 4.36 8.52 12.50
CA THR A 106 5.39 8.77 13.52
C THR A 106 5.05 10.01 14.36
N LEU A 107 4.55 11.05 13.70
CA LEU A 107 4.13 12.24 14.44
C LEU A 107 2.98 11.95 15.40
N LEU A 108 2.03 11.14 14.95
CA LEU A 108 0.91 10.77 15.79
C LEU A 108 1.37 9.97 17.01
N LEU A 109 2.27 9.04 16.80
CA LEU A 109 2.77 8.22 17.90
C LEU A 109 3.51 9.06 18.92
N LYS A 110 4.32 9.99 18.46
CA LYS A 110 5.03 10.86 19.38
C LYS A 110 4.08 11.80 20.11
N SER A 111 3.06 12.27 19.43
CA SER A 111 2.08 13.13 20.04
C SER A 111 1.32 12.40 21.14
N ALA A 112 0.97 11.15 20.90
CA ALA A 112 0.27 10.34 21.89
C ALA A 112 1.14 10.10 23.12
N GLU A 113 2.45 9.84 22.91
CA GLU A 113 3.36 9.67 24.02
C GLU A 113 3.47 10.94 24.84
N SER A 114 3.54 12.07 24.18
CA SER A 114 3.64 13.34 24.91
C SER A 114 2.39 13.59 25.72
N LEU A 115 1.24 13.26 25.21
CA LEU A 115 0.02 13.44 25.95
C LEU A 115 -0.05 12.53 27.17
N GLU A 116 0.42 11.30 27.02
CA GLU A 116 0.44 10.40 28.12
C GLU A 116 1.38 10.90 29.21
N GLN A 117 2.55 11.38 28.84
CA GLN A 117 3.48 11.89 29.80
C GLN A 117 2.93 13.13 30.49
N ALA A 118 2.21 13.96 29.75
CA ALA A 118 1.68 15.15 30.34
C ALA A 118 0.55 14.86 31.33
N SER A 119 -0.11 13.73 31.19
CA SER A 119 -1.19 13.46 32.08
C SER A 119 -0.72 12.78 33.34
N LYS A 120 0.55 12.50 33.50
CA LYS A 120 1.04 11.98 34.74
C LYS A 120 1.44 13.16 35.61
#